data_bc0408dd49c6b359d3b4ba0c3e9d0a8f
#
_entry.id   bc0408dd49c6b359d3b4ba0c3e9d0a8f
#
_cell.length_a   1.000
_cell.length_b   1.000
_cell.length_c   1.000
_cell.angle_alpha   90.00
_cell.angle_beta   90.00
_cell.angle_gamma   90.00
#
_symmetry.space_group_name_H-M   'P 1'
#
loop_
_entity.id
_entity.type
_entity.pdbx_description
1 polymer ?
#
loop_
_entity_poly.entity_id
_entity_poly.type
_entity_poly.pdbx_seq_one_letter_code
_entity_poly.pdbx_strand_id
1 'polypeptide(L)'
;MGMFDDVFINKKELTCLTDDEKNMLNIKEDTLHFQTKSLDNLCYTFEIMNGKIYRLKNKMAEFRPDISDYNIRVYNYIDLGDLKYLDCELKIHIKEGEVQEISKEVFKIEESIPFKFPEYHYKFGYKFLNFLASTFSSISSFFRQWSFKRRTIKEE
;
A
#
# COMPACT_ATOMS: atom_id res chain seq x y z
N MET A 1 -3.34 -7.07 9.10
CA MET A 1 -3.21 -6.16 7.95
C MET A 1 -4.16 -5.00 8.22
N GLY A 2 -3.66 -3.76 8.34
CA GLY A 2 -4.53 -2.61 8.60
C GLY A 2 -5.26 -2.21 7.32
N MET A 3 -6.53 -1.84 7.43
CA MET A 3 -7.26 -1.22 6.33
C MET A 3 -6.86 0.25 6.25
N PHE A 4 -6.76 0.77 5.05
CA PHE A 4 -6.46 2.17 4.76
C PHE A 4 -7.53 2.70 3.84
N ASP A 5 -7.83 3.98 3.97
CA ASP A 5 -8.63 4.69 3.00
C ASP A 5 -7.71 5.39 1.99
N ASP A 6 -8.12 5.43 0.73
CA ASP A 6 -7.42 6.14 -0.32
C ASP A 6 -7.90 7.59 -0.40
N VAL A 7 -6.98 8.54 -0.53
CA VAL A 7 -7.30 9.97 -0.65
C VAL A 7 -6.64 10.52 -1.91
N PHE A 8 -7.45 11.01 -2.83
CA PHE A 8 -7.00 11.67 -4.05
C PHE A 8 -7.08 13.20 -3.85
N ILE A 9 -5.96 13.88 -4.11
CA ILE A 9 -5.85 15.33 -3.92
C ILE A 9 -5.38 15.97 -5.21
N ASN A 10 -6.14 16.94 -5.71
CA ASN A 10 -5.72 17.71 -6.88
C ASN A 10 -4.44 18.50 -6.56
N LYS A 11 -3.46 18.50 -7.47
CA LYS A 11 -2.19 19.22 -7.31
C LYS A 11 -2.37 20.72 -7.00
N LYS A 12 -3.44 21.31 -7.47
CA LYS A 12 -3.77 22.72 -7.20
C LYS A 12 -4.08 23.01 -5.73
N GLU A 13 -4.60 22.01 -5.02
CA GLU A 13 -4.92 22.12 -3.58
C GLU A 13 -3.64 22.04 -2.72
N LEU A 14 -2.58 21.43 -3.24
CA LEU A 14 -1.33 21.18 -2.53
C LEU A 14 -0.38 22.39 -2.60
N THR A 15 -0.82 23.52 -2.05
CA THR A 15 -0.03 24.77 -2.02
C THR A 15 1.21 24.67 -1.12
N CYS A 16 1.24 23.72 -0.19
CA CYS A 16 2.37 23.44 0.70
C CYS A 16 3.55 22.71 0.02
N LEU A 17 3.36 22.19 -1.20
CA LEU A 17 4.38 21.52 -2.01
C LEU A 17 4.81 22.41 -3.18
N THR A 18 6.10 22.41 -3.48
CA THR A 18 6.64 23.01 -4.71
C THR A 18 6.23 22.19 -5.94
N ASP A 19 6.34 22.78 -7.13
CA ASP A 19 6.00 22.07 -8.37
C ASP A 19 6.95 20.88 -8.62
N ASP A 20 8.22 21.00 -8.23
CA ASP A 20 9.17 19.89 -8.32
C ASP A 20 8.77 18.73 -7.39
N GLU A 21 8.37 19.02 -6.14
CA GLU A 21 7.89 18.00 -5.20
C GLU A 21 6.61 17.31 -5.72
N LYS A 22 5.66 18.07 -6.28
CA LYS A 22 4.46 17.50 -6.89
C LYS A 22 4.78 16.58 -8.08
N ASN A 23 5.77 16.96 -8.88
CA ASN A 23 6.22 16.16 -10.03
C ASN A 23 6.96 14.89 -9.58
N MET A 24 7.70 14.93 -8.47
CA MET A 24 8.32 13.73 -7.89
C MET A 24 7.27 12.72 -7.42
N LEU A 25 6.13 13.19 -6.91
CA LEU A 25 5.03 12.30 -6.50
C LEU A 25 4.31 11.67 -7.71
N ASN A 26 4.01 12.43 -8.74
CA ASN A 26 3.50 11.91 -10.02
C ASN A 26 3.56 13.01 -11.09
N ILE A 27 4.29 12.76 -12.16
CA ILE A 27 4.49 13.76 -13.23
C ILE A 27 3.29 13.85 -14.18
N LYS A 28 2.56 12.74 -14.36
CA LYS A 28 1.57 12.58 -15.45
C LYS A 28 0.15 12.96 -15.07
N GLU A 29 -0.20 12.91 -13.81
CA GLU A 29 -1.58 13.11 -13.35
C GLU A 29 -1.73 14.43 -12.61
N ASP A 30 -2.89 15.06 -12.77
CA ASP A 30 -3.26 16.28 -12.03
C ASP A 30 -3.69 15.99 -10.59
N THR A 31 -3.95 14.74 -10.28
CA THR A 31 -4.40 14.28 -8.97
C THR A 31 -3.36 13.32 -8.37
N LEU A 32 -2.99 13.56 -7.13
CA LEU A 32 -2.05 12.73 -6.38
C LEU A 32 -2.79 11.78 -5.46
N HIS A 33 -2.34 10.53 -5.39
CA HIS A 33 -2.87 9.48 -4.54
C HIS A 33 -2.11 9.42 -3.22
N PHE A 34 -2.84 9.40 -2.12
CA PHE A 34 -2.36 9.22 -0.76
C PHE A 34 -3.17 8.14 -0.06
N GLN A 35 -2.64 7.64 1.05
CA GLN A 35 -3.35 6.73 1.95
C GLN A 35 -3.50 7.37 3.33
N THR A 36 -4.53 6.97 4.07
CA THR A 36 -4.74 7.42 5.44
C THR A 36 -5.34 6.33 6.32
N LYS A 37 -5.07 6.42 7.62
CA LYS A 37 -5.78 5.67 8.68
C LYS A 37 -6.67 6.58 9.53
N SER A 38 -6.74 7.84 9.18
CA SER A 38 -7.40 8.86 9.99
C SER A 38 -8.86 9.09 9.62
N LEU A 39 -9.40 8.39 8.61
CA LEU A 39 -10.81 8.46 8.20
C LEU A 39 -11.57 7.20 8.65
N ASP A 40 -12.42 6.65 7.80
CA ASP A 40 -13.32 5.55 8.15
C ASP A 40 -12.61 4.20 8.32
N ASN A 41 -11.38 4.04 7.79
CA ASN A 41 -10.59 2.79 7.82
C ASN A 41 -11.31 1.57 7.21
N LEU A 42 -12.13 1.80 6.21
CA LEU A 42 -12.97 0.79 5.55
C LEU A 42 -12.62 0.57 4.09
N CYS A 43 -11.41 0.95 3.67
CA CYS A 43 -10.96 0.92 2.27
C CYS A 43 -11.85 1.77 1.35
N TYR A 44 -12.32 2.89 1.85
CA TYR A 44 -13.05 3.85 1.06
C TYR A 44 -12.11 4.74 0.26
N THR A 45 -12.64 5.32 -0.80
CA THR A 45 -11.95 6.29 -1.62
C THR A 45 -12.52 7.66 -1.37
N PHE A 46 -11.65 8.61 -1.06
CA PHE A 46 -11.99 10.03 -0.87
C PHE A 46 -11.28 10.87 -1.92
N GLU A 47 -11.86 12.01 -2.23
CA GLU A 47 -11.27 13.01 -3.12
C GLU A 47 -11.37 14.39 -2.49
N ILE A 48 -10.26 15.14 -2.51
CA ILE A 48 -10.24 16.56 -2.13
C ILE A 48 -10.22 17.38 -3.41
N MET A 49 -11.27 18.17 -3.59
CA MET A 49 -11.52 18.96 -4.78
C MET A 49 -12.23 20.27 -4.42
N ASN A 50 -11.71 21.39 -4.90
CA ASN A 50 -12.24 22.74 -4.64
C ASN A 50 -12.40 23.04 -3.13
N GLY A 51 -11.38 22.66 -2.34
CA GLY A 51 -11.35 22.85 -0.90
C GLY A 51 -12.36 22.01 -0.09
N LYS A 52 -12.92 20.95 -0.65
CA LYS A 52 -13.91 20.09 0.01
C LYS A 52 -13.52 18.61 -0.10
N ILE A 53 -13.90 17.82 0.92
CA ILE A 53 -13.70 16.38 0.91
C ILE A 53 -14.99 15.65 0.50
N TYR A 54 -14.84 14.72 -0.42
CA TYR A 54 -15.90 13.87 -0.94
C TYR A 54 -15.54 12.41 -0.75
N ARG A 55 -16.53 11.56 -0.44
CA ARG A 55 -16.38 10.11 -0.55
C ARG A 55 -16.86 9.67 -1.92
N LEU A 56 -16.05 8.88 -2.61
CA LEU A 56 -16.43 8.30 -3.90
C LEU A 56 -17.20 7.00 -3.67
N LYS A 57 -18.47 6.97 -4.07
CA LYS A 57 -19.33 5.78 -4.01
C LYS A 57 -19.97 5.55 -5.37
N ASN A 58 -19.71 4.37 -5.97
CA ASN A 58 -20.26 4.03 -7.30
C ASN A 58 -19.98 5.10 -8.38
N LYS A 59 -18.77 5.68 -8.36
CA LYS A 59 -18.34 6.79 -9.25
C LYS A 59 -19.08 8.13 -9.03
N MET A 60 -19.83 8.25 -7.96
CA MET A 60 -20.46 9.52 -7.55
C MET A 60 -19.71 10.10 -6.35
N ALA A 61 -19.48 11.40 -6.36
CA ALA A 61 -18.85 12.12 -5.26
C ALA A 61 -19.95 12.56 -4.26
N GLU A 62 -19.84 12.04 -3.02
CA GLU A 62 -20.72 12.39 -1.92
C GLU A 62 -19.97 13.32 -0.97
N PHE A 63 -20.43 14.56 -0.83
CA PHE A 63 -19.84 15.53 0.09
C PHE A 63 -19.96 15.04 1.54
N ARG A 64 -18.91 15.24 2.36
CA ARG A 64 -18.80 14.74 3.74
C ARG A 64 -18.77 15.88 4.76
N PRO A 65 -19.91 16.58 4.98
CA PRO A 65 -20.00 17.63 6.01
C PRO A 65 -19.96 17.06 7.44
N ASP A 66 -20.16 15.76 7.61
CA ASP A 66 -20.07 15.05 8.87
C ASP A 66 -18.65 14.94 9.42
N ILE A 67 -17.63 15.18 8.59
CA ILE A 67 -16.24 15.35 9.04
C ILE A 67 -16.15 16.75 9.68
N SER A 68 -16.45 16.81 10.98
CA SER A 68 -16.33 18.00 11.80
C SER A 68 -14.86 18.37 12.04
N ASP A 69 -14.56 19.31 12.90
CA ASP A 69 -13.21 19.81 13.18
C ASP A 69 -12.18 18.66 13.46
N TYR A 70 -11.43 18.27 12.43
CA TYR A 70 -10.57 17.09 12.46
C TYR A 70 -9.29 17.26 11.63
N ASN A 71 -8.19 16.73 12.16
CA ASN A 71 -6.92 16.66 11.45
C ASN A 71 -6.70 15.25 10.93
N ILE A 72 -6.57 15.09 9.62
CA ILE A 72 -6.17 13.82 9.01
C ILE A 72 -4.70 13.88 8.61
N ARG A 73 -4.02 12.74 8.72
CA ARG A 73 -2.70 12.54 8.15
C ARG A 73 -2.82 11.64 6.94
N VAL A 74 -2.22 12.07 5.85
CA VAL A 74 -2.16 11.31 4.60
C VAL A 74 -0.71 11.12 4.22
N TYR A 75 -0.38 9.95 3.67
CA TYR A 75 0.99 9.57 3.32
C TYR A 75 1.04 8.88 1.97
N ASN A 76 2.16 9.07 1.29
CA ASN A 76 2.49 8.40 0.05
C ASN A 76 3.95 7.94 0.10
N TYR A 77 4.18 6.68 -0.28
CA TYR A 77 5.49 6.09 -0.45
C TYR A 77 5.71 5.73 -1.91
N ILE A 78 6.74 6.30 -2.52
CA ILE A 78 7.08 6.03 -3.92
C ILE A 78 8.45 5.38 -3.97
N ASP A 79 8.51 4.20 -4.56
CA ASP A 79 9.76 3.52 -4.86
C ASP A 79 10.45 4.23 -6.03
N LEU A 80 11.63 4.78 -5.76
CA LEU A 80 12.47 5.47 -6.74
C LEU A 80 13.50 4.53 -7.38
N GLY A 81 13.53 3.25 -6.99
CA GLY A 81 14.56 2.30 -7.37
C GLY A 81 15.85 2.44 -6.55
N ASP A 82 16.80 1.52 -6.76
CA ASP A 82 18.10 1.49 -6.09
C ASP A 82 18.02 1.57 -4.54
N LEU A 83 16.99 0.92 -3.96
CA LEU A 83 16.73 0.94 -2.51
C LEU A 83 16.38 2.33 -1.95
N LYS A 84 15.91 3.25 -2.79
CA LYS A 84 15.46 4.57 -2.40
C LYS A 84 13.96 4.68 -2.51
N TYR A 85 13.35 5.37 -1.57
CA TYR A 85 11.94 5.70 -1.63
C TYR A 85 11.70 7.14 -1.18
N LEU A 86 10.70 7.75 -1.79
CA LEU A 86 10.21 9.05 -1.38
C LEU A 86 9.12 8.87 -0.34
N ASP A 87 9.31 9.47 0.82
CA ASP A 87 8.35 9.54 1.91
C ASP A 87 7.71 10.92 1.94
N CYS A 88 6.40 10.97 1.72
CA CYS A 88 5.62 12.20 1.76
C CYS A 88 4.47 12.06 2.76
N GLU A 89 4.46 12.87 3.81
CA GLU A 89 3.38 12.95 4.79
C GLU A 89 2.83 14.38 4.84
N LEU A 90 1.51 14.48 4.70
CA LEU A 90 0.77 15.74 4.79
C LEU A 90 -0.24 15.66 5.93
N LYS A 91 -0.44 16.79 6.59
CA LYS A 91 -1.52 17.00 7.55
C LYS A 91 -2.57 17.91 6.93
N ILE A 92 -3.83 17.49 6.98
CA ILE A 92 -4.95 18.22 6.43
C ILE A 92 -5.93 18.52 7.55
N HIS A 93 -6.19 19.79 7.79
CA HIS A 93 -7.22 20.24 8.72
C HIS A 93 -8.54 20.41 7.98
N ILE A 94 -9.59 19.70 8.43
CA ILE A 94 -10.92 19.70 7.83
C ILE A 94 -11.91 20.16 8.87
N LYS A 95 -12.81 21.08 8.47
CA LYS A 95 -13.92 21.53 9.30
C LYS A 95 -15.21 21.49 8.48
N GLU A 96 -16.20 20.75 8.96
CA GLU A 96 -17.51 20.58 8.30
C GLU A 96 -17.38 20.12 6.83
N GLY A 97 -16.40 19.24 6.56
CA GLY A 97 -16.10 18.74 5.22
C GLY A 97 -15.33 19.72 4.34
N GLU A 98 -15.00 20.91 4.82
CA GLU A 98 -14.18 21.90 4.11
C GLU A 98 -12.73 21.86 4.58
N VAL A 99 -11.81 21.83 3.63
CA VAL A 99 -10.37 21.85 3.88
C VAL A 99 -9.98 23.26 4.28
N GLN A 100 -9.48 23.42 5.50
CA GLN A 100 -9.02 24.70 6.05
C GLN A 100 -7.54 24.94 5.74
N GLU A 101 -6.76 23.87 5.87
CA GLU A 101 -5.30 23.94 5.70
C GLU A 101 -4.74 22.58 5.26
N ILE A 102 -3.75 22.63 4.39
CA ILE A 102 -2.88 21.47 4.08
C ILE A 102 -1.45 21.88 4.39
N SER A 103 -0.81 21.16 5.29
CA SER A 103 0.57 21.39 5.69
C SER A 103 1.45 20.17 5.40
N LYS A 104 2.70 20.42 5.04
CA LYS A 104 3.72 19.40 4.80
C LYS A 104 4.38 19.03 6.12
N GLU A 105 4.25 17.75 6.55
CA GLU A 105 4.94 17.24 7.75
C GLU A 105 6.27 16.57 7.39
N VAL A 106 6.27 15.72 6.36
CA VAL A 106 7.46 15.01 5.88
C VAL A 106 7.53 15.08 4.36
N PHE A 107 8.72 15.33 3.84
CA PHE A 107 9.05 15.15 2.42
C PHE A 107 10.55 14.87 2.32
N LYS A 108 10.92 13.60 2.19
CA LYS A 108 12.31 13.18 2.20
C LYS A 108 12.53 11.94 1.35
N ILE A 109 13.73 11.83 0.81
CA ILE A 109 14.19 10.60 0.18
C ILE A 109 14.94 9.81 1.24
N GLU A 110 14.48 8.57 1.49
CA GLU A 110 15.15 7.65 2.39
C GLU A 110 15.78 6.49 1.60
N GLU A 111 16.88 5.98 2.12
CA GLU A 111 17.51 4.77 1.61
C GLU A 111 17.08 3.60 2.49
N SER A 112 16.49 2.58 1.89
CA SER A 112 16.23 1.34 2.61
C SER A 112 17.55 0.60 2.79
N ILE A 113 17.90 0.30 4.04
CA ILE A 113 19.03 -0.60 4.31
C ILE A 113 18.57 -2.01 3.90
N PRO A 114 19.24 -2.66 2.92
CA PRO A 114 18.88 -4.00 2.55
C PRO A 114 18.99 -4.89 3.78
N PHE A 115 17.89 -5.58 4.12
CA PHE A 115 17.91 -6.52 5.24
C PHE A 115 18.88 -7.66 4.91
N LYS A 116 20.10 -7.56 5.43
CA LYS A 116 21.09 -8.65 5.31
C LYS A 116 20.70 -9.72 6.32
N PHE A 117 20.11 -10.80 5.84
CA PHE A 117 20.01 -12.01 6.66
C PHE A 117 21.42 -12.43 7.06
N PRO A 118 21.67 -12.71 8.34
CA PRO A 118 22.96 -13.24 8.77
C PRO A 118 23.29 -14.51 7.96
N GLU A 119 24.41 -14.52 7.25
CA GLU A 119 24.77 -15.59 6.30
C GLU A 119 24.73 -17.01 6.89
N TYR A 120 24.93 -17.16 8.20
CA TYR A 120 24.93 -18.47 8.84
C TYR A 120 23.55 -19.10 9.02
N HIS A 121 22.46 -18.30 9.09
CA HIS A 121 21.09 -18.84 9.11
C HIS A 121 20.66 -19.38 7.75
N TYR A 122 21.25 -18.87 6.68
CA TYR A 122 20.88 -19.27 5.32
C TYR A 122 21.45 -20.62 4.92
N LYS A 123 22.69 -20.98 5.36
CA LYS A 123 23.35 -22.19 4.88
C LYS A 123 22.78 -23.48 5.47
N PHE A 124 22.39 -23.50 6.73
CA PHE A 124 21.88 -24.72 7.37
C PHE A 124 20.37 -24.86 7.25
N GLY A 125 19.60 -23.81 7.58
CA GLY A 125 18.14 -23.83 7.53
C GLY A 125 17.60 -24.02 6.12
N TYR A 126 18.17 -23.33 5.13
CA TYR A 126 17.77 -23.46 3.73
C TYR A 126 18.08 -24.83 3.14
N LYS A 127 19.27 -25.39 3.42
CA LYS A 127 19.64 -26.77 3.00
C LYS A 127 18.73 -27.80 3.66
N PHE A 128 18.40 -27.62 4.94
CA PHE A 128 17.53 -28.52 5.67
C PHE A 128 16.08 -28.43 5.18
N LEU A 129 15.54 -27.22 4.94
CA LEU A 129 14.21 -27.03 4.38
C LEU A 129 14.09 -27.55 2.95
N ASN A 130 15.09 -27.36 2.11
CA ASN A 130 15.14 -27.94 0.76
C ASN A 130 15.25 -29.46 0.79
N PHE A 131 16.02 -30.03 1.71
CA PHE A 131 16.07 -31.48 1.92
C PHE A 131 14.69 -32.02 2.34
N LEU A 132 14.02 -31.39 3.29
CA LEU A 132 12.66 -31.76 3.69
C LEU A 132 11.68 -31.62 2.53
N ALA A 133 11.69 -30.51 1.80
CA ALA A 133 10.80 -30.29 0.65
C ALA A 133 11.01 -31.36 -0.44
N SER A 134 12.26 -31.73 -0.73
CA SER A 134 12.58 -32.79 -1.71
C SER A 134 12.13 -34.19 -1.25
N THR A 135 12.29 -34.49 0.03
CA THR A 135 11.83 -35.77 0.61
C THR A 135 10.31 -35.88 0.63
N PHE A 136 9.60 -34.83 1.02
CA PHE A 136 8.13 -34.79 0.97
C PHE A 136 7.59 -34.87 -0.47
N SER A 137 8.23 -34.23 -1.44
CA SER A 137 7.88 -34.35 -2.86
C SER A 137 8.05 -35.78 -3.37
N SER A 138 9.14 -36.44 -3.01
CA SER A 138 9.40 -37.85 -3.39
C SER A 138 8.40 -38.81 -2.75
N ILE A 139 8.06 -38.63 -1.49
CA ILE A 139 7.01 -39.40 -0.79
C ILE A 139 5.65 -39.19 -1.44
N SER A 140 5.30 -37.94 -1.75
CA SER A 140 4.03 -37.61 -2.43
C SER A 140 3.93 -38.25 -3.81
N SER A 141 5.00 -38.27 -4.60
CA SER A 141 5.03 -38.91 -5.92
C SER A 141 4.90 -40.44 -5.81
N PHE A 142 5.53 -41.06 -4.79
CA PHE A 142 5.41 -42.48 -4.50
C PHE A 142 3.95 -42.88 -4.16
N PHE A 143 3.28 -42.10 -3.30
CA PHE A 143 1.86 -42.37 -2.97
C PHE A 143 0.93 -42.14 -4.16
N ARG A 144 1.19 -41.18 -5.05
CA ARG A 144 0.43 -41.00 -6.29
C ARG A 144 0.57 -42.21 -7.21
N GLN A 145 1.78 -42.72 -7.43
CA GLN A 145 2.00 -43.91 -8.26
C GLN A 145 1.35 -45.15 -7.66
N TRP A 146 1.36 -45.28 -6.33
CA TRP A 146 0.72 -46.43 -5.66
C TRP A 146 -0.83 -46.36 -5.73
N SER A 147 -1.39 -45.15 -5.62
CA SER A 147 -2.84 -44.95 -5.79
C SER A 147 -3.32 -45.24 -7.22
N PHE A 148 -2.51 -44.89 -8.22
CA PHE A 148 -2.82 -45.24 -9.62
C PHE A 148 -2.78 -46.75 -9.87
N LYS A 149 -1.75 -47.44 -9.37
CA LYS A 149 -1.67 -48.91 -9.50
C LYS A 149 -2.86 -49.66 -8.85
N ARG A 150 -3.40 -49.13 -7.75
CA ARG A 150 -4.60 -49.76 -7.13
C ARG A 150 -5.90 -49.52 -7.89
N ARG A 151 -6.02 -48.48 -8.71
CA ARG A 151 -7.20 -48.25 -9.55
C ARG A 151 -7.23 -49.17 -10.77
N THR A 152 -6.10 -49.41 -11.40
CA THR A 152 -6.00 -50.31 -12.57
C THR A 152 -6.24 -51.79 -12.24
N ILE A 153 -6.04 -52.22 -11.00
CA ILE A 153 -6.30 -53.63 -10.59
C ILE A 153 -7.79 -53.89 -10.26
N LYS A 154 -8.64 -52.85 -10.16
CA LYS A 154 -10.08 -53.01 -9.87
C LYS A 154 -10.98 -53.02 -11.13
N GLU A 155 -10.40 -52.84 -12.31
CA GLU A 155 -11.13 -52.82 -13.60
C GLU A 155 -10.92 -54.11 -14.44
N GLU A 156 -10.23 -55.15 -13.91
CA GLU A 156 -10.17 -56.52 -14.41
C GLU A 156 -11.06 -57.43 -13.54
#